data_fad882d4c93d94026e13215cac143c00
#
_entry.id   fad882d4c93d94026e13215cac143c00
#
_cell.length_a   1.000
_cell.length_b   1.000
_cell.length_c   1.000
_cell.angle_alpha   90.00
_cell.angle_beta   90.00
_cell.angle_gamma   90.00
#
_symmetry.space_group_name_H-M   'P 1'
#
loop_
_entity.id
_entity.type
_entity.pdbx_description
1 polymer ?
#
loop_
_entity_poly.entity_id
_entity_poly.type
_entity_poly.pdbx_seq_one_letter_code
_entity_poly.pdbx_strand_id
1 'polypeptide(L)'
;MSQKFEARFDEFIKELGGERIPPASTPGEMRADYIFHRSATLSIDVILELKSMEEEGYEPFLARLKEMVSDWIKTGKLIVVGQVAINYRDLSPELRSDWDAILKPFAQNLIRKANRQIKKTKADLSLPAAKGVILCVNEGN
;
A
#
# COMPACT_ATOMS: atom_id res chain seq x y z
N MET A 1 -2.97 3.57 -10.23
CA MET A 1 -3.75 4.62 -9.49
C MET A 1 -4.50 5.49 -10.50
N SER A 2 -5.78 5.78 -10.25
CA SER A 2 -6.54 6.64 -11.19
C SER A 2 -6.04 8.09 -11.11
N GLN A 3 -5.93 8.75 -12.27
CA GLN A 3 -5.51 10.17 -12.34
C GLN A 3 -6.38 11.09 -11.47
N LYS A 4 -7.67 10.78 -11.37
CA LYS A 4 -8.62 11.54 -10.54
C LYS A 4 -8.33 11.41 -9.04
N PHE A 5 -7.96 10.22 -8.58
CA PHE A 5 -7.56 9.99 -7.19
C PHE A 5 -6.25 10.73 -6.90
N GLU A 6 -5.27 10.59 -7.77
CA GLU A 6 -3.95 11.21 -7.60
C GLU A 6 -4.05 12.74 -7.51
N ALA A 7 -4.84 13.38 -8.39
CA ALA A 7 -5.05 14.83 -8.33
C ALA A 7 -5.71 15.30 -7.02
N ARG A 8 -6.72 14.56 -6.54
CA ARG A 8 -7.37 14.86 -5.25
C ARG A 8 -6.42 14.66 -4.08
N PHE A 9 -5.57 13.64 -4.16
CA PHE A 9 -4.60 13.37 -3.13
C PHE A 9 -3.51 14.45 -3.09
N ASP A 10 -3.06 14.94 -4.24
CA ASP A 10 -2.16 16.09 -4.34
C ASP A 10 -2.72 17.34 -3.66
N GLU A 11 -4.00 17.65 -3.89
CA GLU A 11 -4.70 18.77 -3.23
C GLU A 11 -4.73 18.57 -1.71
N PHE A 12 -5.11 17.41 -1.25
CA PHE A 12 -5.14 17.06 0.17
C PHE A 12 -3.77 17.17 0.84
N ILE A 13 -2.70 16.71 0.19
CA ILE A 13 -1.33 16.85 0.70
C ILE A 13 -0.93 18.33 0.83
N LYS A 14 -1.27 19.15 -0.17
CA LYS A 14 -1.00 20.60 -0.13
C LYS A 14 -1.75 21.29 1.01
N GLU A 15 -3.00 20.94 1.23
CA GLU A 15 -3.79 21.49 2.35
C GLU A 15 -3.16 21.16 3.70
N LEU A 16 -2.52 20.00 3.82
CA LEU A 16 -1.78 19.59 5.02
C LEU A 16 -0.38 20.21 5.13
N GLY A 17 0.04 21.02 4.17
CA GLY A 17 1.38 21.64 4.15
C GLY A 17 2.50 20.76 3.59
N GLY A 18 2.16 19.69 2.90
CA GLY A 18 3.10 18.86 2.16
C GLY A 18 3.24 19.27 0.70
N GLU A 19 4.20 18.68 0.04
CA GLU A 19 4.45 18.91 -1.39
C GLU A 19 4.86 17.61 -2.10
N ARG A 20 4.61 17.55 -3.40
CA ARG A 20 5.06 16.44 -4.25
C ARG A 20 6.57 16.54 -4.46
N ILE A 21 7.27 15.42 -4.30
CA ILE A 21 8.69 15.35 -4.57
C ILE A 21 8.88 15.30 -6.10
N PRO A 22 9.75 16.14 -6.69
CA PRO A 22 10.05 16.06 -8.11
C PRO A 22 10.63 14.69 -8.49
N PRO A 23 10.34 14.18 -9.70
CA PRO A 23 10.91 12.93 -10.16
C PRO A 23 12.45 12.98 -10.15
N ALA A 24 13.07 11.81 -10.01
CA ALA A 24 14.51 11.73 -10.08
C ALA A 24 15.03 12.17 -11.46
N SER A 25 16.18 12.83 -11.48
CA SER A 25 16.82 13.28 -12.72
C SER A 25 17.35 12.14 -13.57
N THR A 26 17.64 10.98 -12.97
CA THR A 26 18.12 9.79 -13.67
C THR A 26 16.94 8.92 -14.12
N PRO A 27 16.82 8.58 -15.40
CA PRO A 27 15.78 7.68 -15.89
C PRO A 27 15.78 6.33 -15.17
N GLY A 28 14.61 5.84 -14.79
CA GLY A 28 14.44 4.56 -14.08
C GLY A 28 14.69 4.61 -12.57
N GLU A 29 15.12 5.72 -12.04
CA GLU A 29 15.20 5.94 -10.60
C GLU A 29 13.87 6.43 -10.05
N MET A 30 13.39 5.76 -9.00
CA MET A 30 12.13 6.10 -8.35
C MET A 30 12.38 6.74 -6.99
N ARG A 31 11.75 7.89 -6.76
CA ARG A 31 11.67 8.57 -5.47
C ARG A 31 10.30 8.33 -4.84
N ALA A 32 10.21 8.58 -3.54
CA ALA A 32 8.93 8.66 -2.86
C ALA A 32 8.10 9.85 -3.38
N ASP A 33 6.80 9.83 -3.11
CA ASP A 33 5.85 10.75 -3.76
C ASP A 33 5.80 12.13 -3.13
N TYR A 34 5.81 12.22 -1.79
CA TYR A 34 5.55 13.47 -1.07
C TYR A 34 6.50 13.69 0.09
N ILE A 35 6.67 14.98 0.45
CA ILE A 35 7.43 15.41 1.61
C ILE A 35 6.66 16.45 2.42
N PHE A 36 6.76 16.34 3.73
CA PHE A 36 6.39 17.37 4.68
C PHE A 36 7.65 17.84 5.38
N HIS A 37 7.99 19.11 5.20
CA HIS A 37 9.15 19.69 5.87
C HIS A 37 8.84 19.98 7.33
N ARG A 38 9.84 19.83 8.19
CA ARG A 38 9.73 20.24 9.58
C ARG A 38 9.34 21.73 9.68
N SER A 39 8.51 22.01 10.65
CA SER A 39 7.95 23.35 10.88
C SER A 39 7.74 23.58 12.37
N ALA A 40 7.08 24.67 12.75
CA ALA A 40 6.70 24.94 14.14
C ALA A 40 5.77 23.84 14.73
N THR A 41 4.97 23.18 13.89
CA THR A 41 4.01 22.13 14.29
C THR A 41 4.50 20.71 14.02
N LEU A 42 5.51 20.54 13.15
CA LEU A 42 6.08 19.25 12.78
C LEU A 42 7.58 19.25 13.09
N SER A 43 8.00 18.52 14.11
CA SER A 43 9.38 18.52 14.61
C SER A 43 10.40 17.84 13.72
N ILE A 44 9.96 17.08 12.71
CA ILE A 44 10.83 16.31 11.83
C ILE A 44 10.27 16.27 10.40
N ASP A 45 11.17 16.16 9.41
CA ASP A 45 10.75 15.93 8.02
C ASP A 45 10.10 14.55 7.86
N VAL A 46 9.02 14.48 7.09
CA VAL A 46 8.30 13.23 6.80
C VAL A 46 8.26 13.00 5.30
N ILE A 47 8.73 11.85 4.85
CA ILE A 47 8.67 11.40 3.47
C ILE A 47 7.56 10.36 3.37
N LEU A 48 6.59 10.59 2.48
CA LEU A 48 5.45 9.72 2.28
C LEU A 48 5.52 9.05 0.91
N GLU A 49 5.38 7.75 0.91
CA GLU A 49 5.21 6.91 -0.27
C GLU A 49 3.76 6.42 -0.34
N LEU A 50 3.11 6.69 -1.46
CA LEU A 50 1.75 6.27 -1.75
C LEU A 50 1.78 5.01 -2.61
N LYS A 51 1.12 3.94 -2.17
CA LYS A 51 1.00 2.70 -2.92
C LYS A 51 -0.46 2.37 -3.22
N SER A 52 -0.76 2.19 -4.48
CA SER A 52 -2.02 1.60 -4.90
C SER A 52 -1.91 0.08 -4.87
N MET A 53 -2.83 -0.58 -4.21
CA MET A 53 -2.88 -2.05 -4.20
C MET A 53 -3.12 -2.61 -5.60
N GLU A 54 -3.85 -1.90 -6.45
CA GLU A 54 -4.16 -2.32 -7.82
C GLU A 54 -2.92 -2.39 -8.72
N GLU A 55 -1.97 -1.46 -8.55
CA GLU A 55 -0.75 -1.40 -9.35
C GLU A 55 0.34 -2.39 -8.92
N GLU A 56 0.30 -2.88 -7.68
CA GLU A 56 1.36 -3.68 -7.07
C GLU A 56 1.15 -5.20 -7.13
N GLY A 57 0.38 -5.68 -8.11
CA GLY A 57 0.13 -7.11 -8.28
C GLY A 57 -1.11 -7.62 -7.55
N TYR A 58 -2.09 -6.75 -7.38
CA TYR A 58 -3.36 -7.07 -6.73
C TYR A 58 -4.15 -8.17 -7.48
N GLU A 59 -4.14 -8.15 -8.81
CA GLU A 59 -4.85 -9.16 -9.62
C GLU A 59 -4.37 -10.59 -9.35
N PRO A 60 -3.04 -10.91 -9.37
CA PRO A 60 -2.57 -12.23 -8.99
C PRO A 60 -2.88 -12.60 -7.54
N PHE A 61 -2.81 -11.64 -6.62
CA PHE A 61 -3.19 -11.82 -5.23
C PHE A 61 -4.68 -12.18 -5.11
N LEU A 62 -5.55 -11.42 -5.77
CA LEU A 62 -6.99 -11.66 -5.78
C LEU A 62 -7.35 -13.01 -6.40
N ALA A 63 -6.67 -13.42 -7.46
CA ALA A 63 -6.85 -14.73 -8.08
C ALA A 63 -6.53 -15.87 -7.09
N ARG A 64 -5.45 -15.75 -6.33
CA ARG A 64 -5.08 -16.72 -5.29
C ARG A 64 -6.10 -16.78 -4.17
N LEU A 65 -6.63 -15.63 -3.73
CA LEU A 65 -7.70 -15.59 -2.73
C LEU A 65 -8.96 -16.30 -3.22
N LYS A 66 -9.37 -16.05 -4.46
CA LYS A 66 -10.54 -16.71 -5.05
C LYS A 66 -10.36 -18.22 -5.13
N GLU A 67 -9.18 -18.69 -5.55
CA GLU A 67 -8.85 -20.11 -5.61
C GLU A 67 -8.90 -20.74 -4.21
N MET A 68 -8.30 -20.12 -3.21
CA MET A 68 -8.30 -20.59 -1.83
C MET A 68 -9.73 -20.68 -1.27
N VAL A 69 -10.57 -19.68 -1.46
CA VAL A 69 -11.96 -19.70 -1.02
C VAL A 69 -12.74 -20.81 -1.74
N SER A 70 -12.51 -21.00 -3.02
CA SER A 70 -13.10 -22.12 -3.78
C SER A 70 -12.72 -23.47 -3.18
N ASP A 71 -11.47 -23.66 -2.79
CA ASP A 71 -10.98 -24.89 -2.15
C ASP A 71 -11.60 -25.10 -0.76
N TRP A 72 -11.77 -24.05 0.03
CA TRP A 72 -12.47 -24.14 1.31
C TRP A 72 -13.91 -24.61 1.15
N ILE A 73 -14.60 -24.12 0.12
CA ILE A 73 -15.99 -24.54 -0.17
C ILE A 73 -16.01 -26.00 -0.64
N LYS A 74 -15.14 -26.39 -1.56
CA LYS A 74 -15.05 -27.76 -2.09
C LYS A 74 -14.72 -28.78 -1.02
N THR A 75 -13.88 -28.41 -0.06
CA THR A 75 -13.45 -29.29 1.05
C THR A 75 -14.34 -29.23 2.27
N GLY A 76 -15.42 -28.44 2.24
CA GLY A 76 -16.37 -28.30 3.34
C GLY A 76 -15.83 -27.49 4.53
N LYS A 77 -14.71 -26.79 4.39
CA LYS A 77 -14.15 -25.91 5.43
C LYS A 77 -14.94 -24.60 5.57
N LEU A 78 -15.63 -24.20 4.51
CA LEU A 78 -16.51 -23.04 4.46
C LEU A 78 -17.80 -23.43 3.75
N ILE A 79 -18.94 -23.19 4.42
CA ILE A 79 -20.27 -23.40 3.84
C ILE A 79 -20.85 -22.05 3.47
N VAL A 80 -21.20 -21.90 2.20
CA VAL A 80 -21.79 -20.68 1.64
C VAL A 80 -23.14 -21.00 1.05
N VAL A 81 -24.15 -20.23 1.45
CA VAL A 81 -25.50 -20.31 0.89
C VAL A 81 -25.87 -18.97 0.29
N GLY A 82 -26.04 -18.93 -1.03
CA GLY A 82 -26.35 -17.71 -1.77
C GLY A 82 -25.12 -16.83 -1.96
N GLN A 83 -25.35 -15.53 -2.13
CA GLN A 83 -24.29 -14.54 -2.29
C GLN A 83 -23.91 -13.96 -0.93
N VAL A 84 -22.65 -14.11 -0.54
CA VAL A 84 -22.16 -13.65 0.77
C VAL A 84 -20.86 -12.86 0.60
N ALA A 85 -20.65 -11.89 1.49
CA ALA A 85 -19.36 -11.24 1.68
C ALA A 85 -18.58 -12.02 2.75
N ILE A 86 -17.34 -12.39 2.45
CA ILE A 86 -16.46 -13.06 3.41
C ILE A 86 -15.69 -11.99 4.17
N ASN A 87 -15.90 -11.95 5.49
CA ASN A 87 -15.16 -11.06 6.38
C ASN A 87 -14.08 -11.87 7.11
N TYR A 88 -12.84 -11.40 7.05
CA TYR A 88 -11.70 -12.04 7.73
C TYR A 88 -11.97 -12.32 9.22
N ARG A 89 -12.67 -11.41 9.91
CA ARG A 89 -12.97 -11.54 11.35
C ARG A 89 -13.86 -12.73 11.67
N ASP A 90 -14.69 -13.14 10.71
CA ASP A 90 -15.67 -14.22 10.89
C ASP A 90 -15.09 -15.60 10.52
N LEU A 91 -13.87 -15.63 9.99
CA LEU A 91 -13.17 -16.85 9.65
C LEU A 91 -12.66 -17.59 10.89
N SER A 92 -12.61 -18.92 10.82
CA SER A 92 -11.92 -19.73 11.83
C SER A 92 -10.42 -19.44 11.88
N PRO A 93 -9.71 -19.74 12.97
CA PRO A 93 -8.25 -19.56 13.05
C PRO A 93 -7.49 -20.26 11.92
N GLU A 94 -7.91 -21.43 11.50
CA GLU A 94 -7.32 -22.18 10.37
C GLU A 94 -7.45 -21.40 9.06
N LEU A 95 -8.65 -20.92 8.74
CA LEU A 95 -8.92 -20.18 7.51
C LEU A 95 -8.23 -18.79 7.52
N ARG A 96 -8.11 -18.15 8.68
CA ARG A 96 -7.30 -16.92 8.82
C ARG A 96 -5.84 -17.19 8.53
N SER A 97 -5.30 -18.30 9.03
CA SER A 97 -3.91 -18.67 8.76
C SER A 97 -3.64 -18.88 7.27
N ASP A 98 -4.55 -19.52 6.56
CA ASP A 98 -4.47 -19.71 5.10
C ASP A 98 -4.51 -18.36 4.37
N TRP A 99 -5.40 -17.46 4.80
CA TRP A 99 -5.50 -16.09 4.27
C TRP A 99 -4.21 -15.31 4.48
N ASP A 100 -3.68 -15.34 5.69
CA ASP A 100 -2.44 -14.63 6.06
C ASP A 100 -1.23 -15.15 5.28
N ALA A 101 -1.19 -16.43 4.97
CA ALA A 101 -0.15 -17.03 4.15
C ALA A 101 -0.12 -16.47 2.71
N ILE A 102 -1.26 -16.05 2.17
CA ILE A 102 -1.35 -15.39 0.85
C ILE A 102 -1.09 -13.89 0.97
N LEU A 103 -1.64 -13.23 1.99
CA LEU A 103 -1.52 -11.79 2.19
C LEU A 103 -0.08 -11.36 2.54
N LYS A 104 0.60 -12.12 3.39
CA LYS A 104 1.92 -11.75 3.91
C LYS A 104 2.98 -11.51 2.83
N PRO A 105 3.20 -12.38 1.83
CA PRO A 105 4.17 -12.13 0.77
C PRO A 105 3.84 -10.89 -0.06
N PHE A 106 2.55 -10.66 -0.34
CA PHE A 106 2.07 -9.48 -1.06
C PHE A 106 2.38 -8.19 -0.28
N ALA A 107 2.00 -8.12 0.99
CA ALA A 107 2.25 -6.97 1.85
C ALA A 107 3.76 -6.72 2.05
N GLN A 108 4.55 -7.78 2.26
CA GLN A 108 6.00 -7.66 2.41
C GLN A 108 6.67 -7.10 1.16
N ASN A 109 6.25 -7.52 -0.02
CA ASN A 109 6.81 -7.03 -1.28
C ASN A 109 6.48 -5.54 -1.48
N LEU A 110 5.25 -5.14 -1.22
CA LEU A 110 4.80 -3.77 -1.29
C LEU A 110 5.59 -2.86 -0.34
N ILE A 111 5.71 -3.27 0.93
CA ILE A 111 6.48 -2.52 1.95
C ILE A 111 7.96 -2.44 1.57
N ARG A 112 8.55 -3.52 1.05
CA ARG A 112 9.97 -3.54 0.65
C ARG A 112 10.25 -2.55 -0.48
N LYS A 113 9.37 -2.47 -1.48
CA LYS A 113 9.47 -1.51 -2.58
C LYS A 113 9.38 -0.07 -2.07
N ALA A 114 8.35 0.23 -1.27
CA ALA A 114 8.15 1.55 -0.67
C ALA A 114 9.32 1.98 0.21
N ASN A 115 9.83 1.09 1.06
CA ASN A 115 11.00 1.37 1.89
C ASN A 115 12.24 1.70 1.07
N ARG A 116 12.45 1.02 -0.07
CA ARG A 116 13.57 1.31 -0.97
C ARG A 116 13.45 2.72 -1.55
N GLN A 117 12.27 3.12 -2.00
CA GLN A 117 12.02 4.46 -2.53
C GLN A 117 12.23 5.54 -1.46
N ILE A 118 11.70 5.34 -0.25
CA ILE A 118 11.90 6.25 0.89
C ILE A 118 13.39 6.39 1.23
N LYS A 119 14.13 5.29 1.35
CA LYS A 119 15.56 5.31 1.66
C LYS A 119 16.35 6.06 0.60
N LYS A 120 16.06 5.81 -0.68
CA LYS A 120 16.69 6.54 -1.77
C LYS A 120 16.37 8.03 -1.71
N THR A 121 15.12 8.39 -1.50
CA THR A 121 14.69 9.79 -1.40
C THR A 121 15.39 10.52 -0.25
N LYS A 122 15.53 9.87 0.92
CA LYS A 122 16.29 10.43 2.04
C LYS A 122 17.75 10.75 1.67
N ALA A 123 18.37 9.84 0.93
CA ALA A 123 19.75 10.05 0.46
C ALA A 123 19.83 11.19 -0.57
N ASP A 124 18.95 11.19 -1.57
CA ASP A 124 18.93 12.18 -2.63
C ASP A 124 18.64 13.61 -2.13
N LEU A 125 17.78 13.72 -1.10
CA LEU A 125 17.42 15.01 -0.51
C LEU A 125 18.29 15.40 0.71
N SER A 126 19.29 14.58 1.05
CA SER A 126 20.15 14.78 2.24
C SER A 126 19.37 14.93 3.55
N LEU A 127 18.33 14.11 3.73
CA LEU A 127 17.43 14.12 4.89
C LEU A 127 17.50 12.77 5.67
N PRO A 128 18.66 12.36 6.20
CA PRO A 128 18.82 11.03 6.80
C PRO A 128 17.94 10.82 8.04
N ALA A 129 17.59 11.89 8.76
CA ALA A 129 16.76 11.86 9.95
C ALA A 129 15.25 11.85 9.66
N ALA A 130 14.83 12.10 8.41
CA ALA A 130 13.41 12.11 8.05
C ALA A 130 12.72 10.79 8.39
N LYS A 131 11.46 10.83 8.79
CA LYS A 131 10.62 9.64 8.96
C LYS A 131 9.99 9.25 7.63
N GLY A 132 9.92 7.94 7.37
CA GLY A 132 9.21 7.40 6.22
C GLY A 132 7.81 6.95 6.63
N VAL A 133 6.82 7.29 5.81
CA VAL A 133 5.44 6.82 5.93
C VAL A 133 5.05 6.14 4.64
N ILE A 134 4.41 5.00 4.75
CA ILE A 134 3.83 4.27 3.61
C ILE A 134 2.32 4.32 3.77
N LEU A 135 1.65 4.88 2.78
CA LEU A 135 0.20 4.88 2.70
C LEU A 135 -0.25 3.93 1.59
N CYS A 136 -0.96 2.89 1.98
CA CYS A 136 -1.56 1.95 1.04
C CYS A 136 -3.02 2.33 0.82
N VAL A 137 -3.39 2.54 -0.42
CA VAL A 137 -4.77 2.84 -0.81
C VAL A 137 -5.33 1.70 -1.64
N ASN A 138 -6.59 1.40 -1.39
CA ASN A 138 -7.40 0.53 -2.22
C ASN A 138 -8.48 1.40 -2.87
N GLU A 139 -8.36 1.59 -4.18
CA GLU A 139 -9.33 2.35 -4.97
C GLU A 139 -10.54 1.49 -5.37
N GLY A 140 -10.66 0.30 -4.80
CA GLY A 140 -11.65 -0.71 -5.16
C GLY A 140 -13.07 -0.16 -5.25
N ASN A 141 -13.72 -0.53 -6.34
CA ASN A 141 -15.13 -0.27 -6.65
C ASN A 141 -16.06 -1.07 -5.73
#